data_bf8cc84a41fafa51ec2203705efef8aa
#
_entry.id   bf8cc84a41fafa51ec2203705efef8aa
#
_cell.length_a   1.000
_cell.length_b   1.000
_cell.length_c   1.000
_cell.angle_alpha   90.00
_cell.angle_beta   90.00
_cell.angle_gamma   90.00
#
_symmetry.space_group_name_H-M   'P 1'
#
loop_
_entity.id
_entity.type
_entity.pdbx_description
1 polymer ?
#
loop_
_entity_poly.entity_id
_entity_poly.type
_entity_poly.pdbx_seq_one_letter_code
_entity_poly.pdbx_strand_id
1 'polypeptide(L)'
;MTAIARIPTAPVVMVERRCDTCGKSFRSKNAEAARMMAAGKLRVCDTCRRAGARTQLSYSEYLKTEWWQQRRAKALAYAEHRCQVCNSDKRPEVHHRTYERLGHERAADLVVLCRDCHQLFHDSGELKY
;
A
#
# COMPACT_ATOMS: atom_id res chain seq x y z
N MET A 1 33.74 -0.37 -44.18
CA MET A 1 32.96 -0.28 -42.94
C MET A 1 31.47 -0.42 -43.28
N THR A 2 30.89 -1.54 -42.98
CA THR A 2 29.45 -1.77 -43.16
C THR A 2 28.72 -1.10 -42.00
N ALA A 3 27.94 -0.08 -42.29
CA ALA A 3 27.03 0.52 -41.31
C ALA A 3 25.96 -0.55 -40.97
N ILE A 4 25.92 -0.98 -39.71
CA ILE A 4 24.85 -1.83 -39.23
C ILE A 4 23.61 -0.96 -39.18
N ALA A 5 22.70 -1.18 -40.15
CA ALA A 5 21.40 -0.55 -40.15
C ALA A 5 20.70 -0.92 -38.81
N ARG A 6 20.43 0.09 -37.97
CA ARG A 6 19.59 -0.11 -36.77
C ARG A 6 18.22 -0.54 -37.24
N ILE A 7 17.86 -1.78 -36.96
CA ILE A 7 16.50 -2.26 -37.15
C ILE A 7 15.60 -1.34 -36.33
N PRO A 8 14.63 -0.66 -36.94
CA PRO A 8 13.70 0.16 -36.19
C PRO A 8 12.98 -0.74 -35.20
N THR A 9 13.20 -0.53 -33.91
CA THR A 9 12.43 -1.20 -32.88
C THR A 9 10.97 -0.79 -33.04
N ALA A 10 10.11 -1.77 -33.30
CA ALA A 10 8.68 -1.53 -33.39
C ALA A 10 8.19 -0.76 -32.14
N PRO A 11 7.28 0.20 -32.27
CA PRO A 11 6.79 0.96 -31.14
C PRO A 11 6.22 -0.03 -30.11
N VAL A 12 6.66 0.12 -28.85
CA VAL A 12 6.14 -0.67 -27.75
C VAL A 12 4.68 -0.28 -27.54
N VAL A 13 3.76 -1.17 -27.88
CA VAL A 13 2.34 -0.96 -27.61
C VAL A 13 2.13 -1.02 -26.10
N MET A 14 1.79 0.11 -25.51
CA MET A 14 1.47 0.19 -24.10
C MET A 14 0.10 -0.43 -23.86
N VAL A 15 0.03 -1.42 -23.00
CA VAL A 15 -1.22 -2.08 -22.60
C VAL A 15 -1.71 -1.46 -21.30
N GLU A 16 -2.98 -1.07 -21.27
CA GLU A 16 -3.66 -0.60 -20.07
C GLU A 16 -4.64 -1.66 -19.57
N ARG A 17 -4.73 -1.81 -18.26
CA ARG A 17 -5.58 -2.78 -17.61
C ARG A 17 -6.01 -2.29 -16.23
N ARG A 18 -7.15 -2.77 -15.74
CA ARG A 18 -7.55 -2.60 -14.34
C ARG A 18 -6.89 -3.65 -13.44
N CYS A 19 -6.42 -3.19 -12.30
CA CYS A 19 -5.86 -4.05 -11.26
C CYS A 19 -6.98 -4.89 -10.61
N ASP A 20 -6.81 -6.20 -10.56
CA ASP A 20 -7.79 -7.10 -9.96
C ASP A 20 -7.95 -6.87 -8.44
N THR A 21 -6.96 -6.28 -7.79
CA THR A 21 -6.98 -6.04 -6.33
C THR A 21 -7.59 -4.70 -5.95
N CYS A 22 -7.19 -3.60 -6.62
CA CYS A 22 -7.63 -2.25 -6.22
C CYS A 22 -8.53 -1.56 -7.24
N GLY A 23 -8.78 -2.16 -8.40
CA GLY A 23 -9.62 -1.61 -9.46
C GLY A 23 -9.04 -0.42 -10.22
N LYS A 24 -7.90 0.12 -9.82
CA LYS A 24 -7.24 1.24 -10.52
C LYS A 24 -6.63 0.78 -11.83
N SER A 25 -6.72 1.63 -12.85
CA SER A 25 -6.02 1.39 -14.12
C SER A 25 -4.52 1.51 -13.95
N PHE A 26 -3.77 0.65 -14.60
CA PHE A 26 -2.31 0.70 -14.67
C PHE A 26 -1.84 0.32 -16.07
N ARG A 27 -0.68 0.83 -16.45
CA ARG A 27 -0.09 0.60 -17.79
C ARG A 27 1.17 -0.24 -17.71
N SER A 28 1.44 -0.95 -18.79
CA SER A 28 2.70 -1.65 -18.95
C SER A 28 3.87 -0.66 -18.99
N LYS A 29 4.97 -1.01 -18.32
CA LYS A 29 6.18 -0.18 -18.29
C LYS A 29 7.15 -0.46 -19.44
N ASN A 30 7.05 -1.64 -20.01
CA ASN A 30 7.91 -2.12 -21.08
C ASN A 30 7.21 -3.19 -21.91
N ALA A 31 7.84 -3.65 -22.98
CA ALA A 31 7.29 -4.65 -23.89
C ALA A 31 7.03 -6.01 -23.22
N GLU A 32 7.84 -6.41 -22.27
CA GLU A 32 7.65 -7.66 -21.52
C GLU A 32 6.41 -7.56 -20.63
N ALA A 33 6.24 -6.50 -19.87
CA ALA A 33 5.04 -6.24 -19.07
C ALA A 33 3.79 -6.20 -19.95
N ALA A 34 3.87 -5.57 -21.13
CA ALA A 34 2.76 -5.55 -22.09
C ALA A 34 2.35 -6.95 -22.55
N ARG A 35 3.33 -7.80 -22.85
CA ARG A 35 3.07 -9.21 -23.22
C ARG A 35 2.46 -10.00 -22.07
N MET A 36 2.95 -9.81 -20.84
CA MET A 36 2.41 -10.48 -19.67
C MET A 36 0.98 -10.03 -19.35
N MET A 37 0.67 -8.76 -19.55
CA MET A 37 -0.68 -8.21 -19.38
C MET A 37 -1.64 -8.76 -20.44
N ALA A 38 -1.22 -8.79 -21.71
CA ALA A 38 -2.00 -9.34 -22.81
C ALA A 38 -2.28 -10.84 -22.63
N ALA A 39 -1.31 -11.59 -22.09
CA ALA A 39 -1.44 -13.02 -21.78
C ALA A 39 -2.22 -13.29 -20.47
N GLY A 40 -2.70 -12.26 -19.78
CA GLY A 40 -3.40 -12.39 -18.49
C GLY A 40 -2.52 -12.83 -17.32
N LYS A 41 -1.19 -12.79 -17.47
CA LYS A 41 -0.23 -13.17 -16.42
C LYS A 41 0.08 -12.04 -15.45
N LEU A 42 -0.02 -10.78 -15.89
CA LEU A 42 0.16 -9.60 -15.05
C LEU A 42 -1.20 -8.92 -14.86
N ARG A 43 -1.84 -9.18 -13.74
CA ARG A 43 -3.22 -8.75 -13.42
C ARG A 43 -3.29 -7.75 -12.29
N VAL A 44 -2.19 -7.51 -11.61
CA VAL A 44 -2.12 -6.69 -10.39
C VAL A 44 -1.08 -5.59 -10.59
N CYS A 45 -1.43 -4.35 -10.24
CA CYS A 45 -0.52 -3.21 -10.34
C CYS A 45 0.68 -3.37 -9.39
N ASP A 46 1.76 -2.64 -9.65
CA ASP A 46 2.98 -2.69 -8.83
C ASP A 46 2.72 -2.42 -7.36
N THR A 47 1.84 -1.48 -7.04
CA THR A 47 1.49 -1.13 -5.66
C THR A 47 0.87 -2.31 -4.94
N CYS A 48 -0.13 -2.96 -5.54
CA CYS A 48 -0.78 -4.13 -4.95
C CYS A 48 0.13 -5.36 -4.90
N ARG A 49 0.98 -5.55 -5.90
CA ARG A 49 1.97 -6.63 -5.90
C ARG A 49 2.98 -6.47 -4.76
N ARG A 50 3.47 -5.27 -4.54
CA ARG A 50 4.37 -4.97 -3.40
C ARG A 50 3.65 -5.11 -2.06
N ALA A 51 2.37 -4.73 -1.99
CA ALA A 51 1.55 -4.95 -0.82
C ALA A 51 1.39 -6.45 -0.51
N GLY A 52 1.12 -7.27 -1.51
CA GLY A 52 1.05 -8.72 -1.36
C GLY A 52 2.34 -9.34 -0.83
N ALA A 53 3.50 -8.87 -1.30
CA ALA A 53 4.79 -9.29 -0.76
C ALA A 53 4.96 -8.88 0.71
N ARG A 54 4.49 -7.69 1.10
CA ARG A 54 4.53 -7.21 2.49
C ARG A 54 3.63 -8.01 3.42
N THR A 55 2.49 -8.48 2.95
CA THR A 55 1.55 -9.29 3.75
C THR A 55 2.03 -10.72 4.04
N GLN A 56 3.10 -11.16 3.39
CA GLN A 56 3.75 -12.44 3.70
C GLN A 56 4.68 -12.36 4.93
N LEU A 57 4.98 -11.14 5.38
CA LEU A 57 5.76 -10.91 6.59
C LEU A 57 4.89 -11.15 7.84
N SER A 58 5.53 -11.51 8.95
CA SER A 58 4.86 -11.43 10.24
C SER A 58 4.48 -9.96 10.55
N TYR A 59 3.49 -9.76 11.40
CA TYR A 59 3.06 -8.41 11.74
C TYR A 59 4.19 -7.54 12.32
N SER A 60 5.03 -8.12 13.16
CA SER A 60 6.19 -7.43 13.74
C SER A 60 7.25 -7.05 12.70
N GLU A 61 7.48 -7.88 11.70
CA GLU A 61 8.36 -7.58 10.57
C GLU A 61 7.76 -6.52 9.67
N TYR A 62 6.45 -6.60 9.42
CA TYR A 62 5.73 -5.62 8.63
C TYR A 62 5.85 -4.21 9.23
N LEU A 63 5.70 -4.06 10.54
CA LEU A 63 5.83 -2.77 11.23
C LEU A 63 7.23 -2.14 11.11
N LYS A 64 8.26 -2.92 10.79
CA LYS A 64 9.63 -2.44 10.56
C LYS A 64 9.88 -2.00 9.12
N THR A 65 8.97 -2.27 8.21
CA THR A 65 9.14 -1.91 6.79
C THR A 65 9.10 -0.40 6.60
N GLU A 66 9.86 0.08 5.62
CA GLU A 66 9.83 1.49 5.21
C GLU A 66 8.42 1.91 4.75
N TRP A 67 7.69 1.02 4.08
CA TRP A 67 6.30 1.27 3.70
C TRP A 67 5.43 1.62 4.90
N TRP A 68 5.46 0.82 5.96
CA TRP A 68 4.69 1.10 7.16
C TRP A 68 5.13 2.39 7.84
N GLN A 69 6.45 2.64 7.94
CA GLN A 69 6.96 3.86 8.54
C GLN A 69 6.48 5.13 7.79
N GLN A 70 6.43 5.09 6.48
CA GLN A 70 5.87 6.18 5.66
C GLN A 70 4.36 6.33 5.85
N ARG A 71 3.60 5.24 5.91
CA ARG A 71 2.15 5.26 6.16
C ARG A 71 1.84 5.80 7.56
N ARG A 72 2.59 5.35 8.55
CA ARG A 72 2.51 5.83 9.92
C ARG A 72 2.78 7.33 10.01
N ALA A 73 3.83 7.81 9.40
CA ALA A 73 4.18 9.24 9.40
C ALA A 73 3.08 10.09 8.76
N LYS A 74 2.48 9.64 7.64
CA LYS A 74 1.36 10.33 7.00
C LYS A 74 0.11 10.37 7.89
N ALA A 75 -0.21 9.27 8.56
CA ALA A 75 -1.35 9.22 9.48
C ALA A 75 -1.17 10.17 10.67
N LEU A 76 0.02 10.21 11.26
CA LEU A 76 0.36 11.14 12.34
C LEU A 76 0.27 12.61 11.90
N ALA A 77 0.82 12.93 10.72
CA ALA A 77 0.76 14.28 10.17
C ALA A 77 -0.68 14.72 9.89
N TYR A 78 -1.50 13.84 9.33
CA TYR A 78 -2.93 14.10 9.09
C TYR A 78 -3.70 14.39 10.37
N ALA A 79 -3.40 13.66 11.45
CA ALA A 79 -4.00 13.88 12.78
C ALA A 79 -3.33 15.00 13.59
N GLU A 80 -2.39 15.74 12.99
CA GLU A 80 -1.63 16.80 13.66
C GLU A 80 -0.91 16.31 14.93
N HIS A 81 -0.47 15.04 14.92
CA HIS A 81 0.13 14.36 16.08
C HIS A 81 -0.75 14.38 17.35
N ARG A 82 -2.07 14.32 17.16
CA ARG A 82 -3.05 14.30 18.24
C ARG A 82 -3.94 13.08 18.18
N CYS A 83 -4.40 12.64 19.33
CA CYS A 83 -5.42 11.60 19.43
C CYS A 83 -6.71 12.05 18.73
N GLN A 84 -7.23 11.24 17.82
CA GLN A 84 -8.46 11.53 17.10
C GLN A 84 -9.74 11.32 17.93
N VAL A 85 -9.61 10.81 19.15
CA VAL A 85 -10.73 10.62 20.09
C VAL A 85 -10.76 11.72 21.13
N CYS A 86 -9.69 11.93 21.90
CA CYS A 86 -9.64 12.89 23.00
C CYS A 86 -8.80 14.14 22.71
N ASN A 87 -8.21 14.25 21.52
CA ASN A 87 -7.36 15.36 21.10
C ASN A 87 -6.06 15.57 21.94
N SER A 88 -5.67 14.59 22.75
CA SER A 88 -4.42 14.63 23.51
C SER A 88 -3.21 14.53 22.58
N ASP A 89 -2.15 15.26 22.88
CA ASP A 89 -0.85 15.19 22.21
C ASP A 89 0.13 14.21 22.88
N LYS A 90 -0.32 13.52 23.93
CA LYS A 90 0.51 12.59 24.70
C LYS A 90 0.65 11.26 23.97
N ARG A 91 1.87 10.99 23.47
CA ARG A 91 2.27 9.72 22.84
C ARG A 91 1.23 9.19 21.83
N PRO A 92 0.97 9.90 20.72
CA PRO A 92 0.06 9.43 19.71
C PRO A 92 0.63 8.19 19.02
N GLU A 93 -0.20 7.16 18.88
CA GLU A 93 0.11 5.91 18.23
C GLU A 93 -0.85 5.69 17.06
N VAL A 94 -0.37 5.10 15.98
CA VAL A 94 -1.22 4.74 14.84
C VAL A 94 -1.74 3.32 15.06
N HIS A 95 -3.06 3.19 15.05
CA HIS A 95 -3.78 1.94 15.22
C HIS A 95 -4.47 1.52 13.94
N HIS A 96 -4.37 0.25 13.55
CA HIS A 96 -5.14 -0.32 12.46
C HIS A 96 -6.59 -0.54 12.90
N ARG A 97 -7.54 0.05 12.17
CA ARG A 97 -8.97 -0.21 12.36
C ARG A 97 -9.39 -1.54 11.76
N THR A 98 -8.68 -1.97 10.73
CA THR A 98 -8.86 -3.26 10.06
C THR A 98 -7.53 -3.78 9.56
N TYR A 99 -7.37 -5.10 9.55
CA TYR A 99 -6.21 -5.79 8.98
C TYR A 99 -6.45 -6.34 7.57
N GLU A 100 -7.64 -6.17 7.03
CA GLU A 100 -8.01 -6.69 5.70
C GLU A 100 -7.09 -6.20 4.59
N ARG A 101 -6.61 -4.97 4.72
CA ARG A 101 -5.71 -4.33 3.76
C ARG A 101 -4.30 -4.11 4.29
N LEU A 102 -3.85 -5.00 5.16
CA LEU A 102 -2.49 -4.92 5.71
C LEU A 102 -1.46 -4.89 4.57
N GLY A 103 -0.55 -3.92 4.60
CA GLY A 103 0.42 -3.68 3.52
C GLY A 103 -0.14 -2.90 2.34
N HIS A 104 -1.43 -2.57 2.37
CA HIS A 104 -2.16 -1.80 1.34
C HIS A 104 -3.20 -0.87 1.98
N GLU A 105 -2.93 -0.40 3.17
CA GLU A 105 -3.84 0.39 3.98
C GLU A 105 -4.28 1.67 3.27
N ARG A 106 -5.54 1.99 3.41
CA ARG A 106 -6.12 3.29 3.10
C ARG A 106 -6.07 4.19 4.34
N ALA A 107 -6.20 5.50 4.16
CA ALA A 107 -6.25 6.44 5.28
C ALA A 107 -7.38 6.09 6.28
N ALA A 108 -8.51 5.61 5.79
CA ALA A 108 -9.65 5.19 6.62
C ALA A 108 -9.40 3.92 7.45
N ASP A 109 -8.38 3.13 7.12
CA ASP A 109 -8.01 1.91 7.85
C ASP A 109 -7.16 2.19 9.09
N LEU A 110 -6.73 3.42 9.25
CA LEU A 110 -5.84 3.85 10.32
C LEU A 110 -6.51 4.93 11.17
N VAL A 111 -6.24 4.90 12.45
CA VAL A 111 -6.64 5.94 13.40
C VAL A 111 -5.47 6.26 14.32
N VAL A 112 -5.32 7.53 14.68
CA VAL A 112 -4.31 7.97 15.65
C VAL A 112 -4.96 8.09 17.03
N LEU A 113 -4.41 7.38 18.00
CA LEU A 113 -4.90 7.32 19.38
C LEU A 113 -3.75 7.63 20.35
N CYS A 114 -4.05 8.33 21.44
CA CYS A 114 -3.14 8.35 22.56
C CYS A 114 -3.12 6.98 23.25
N ARG A 115 -2.12 6.74 24.08
CA ARG A 115 -1.97 5.45 24.76
C ARG A 115 -3.21 5.06 25.57
N ASP A 116 -3.83 6.00 26.28
CA ASP A 116 -5.00 5.74 27.11
C ASP A 116 -6.22 5.35 26.26
N CYS A 117 -6.49 6.09 25.19
CA CYS A 117 -7.56 5.73 24.25
C CYS A 117 -7.27 4.41 23.54
N HIS A 118 -6.02 4.15 23.15
CA HIS A 118 -5.61 2.90 22.53
C HIS A 118 -5.86 1.71 23.47
N GLN A 119 -5.54 1.84 24.74
CA GLN A 119 -5.82 0.82 25.75
C GLN A 119 -7.33 0.59 25.91
N LEU A 120 -8.12 1.63 25.99
CA LEU A 120 -9.59 1.51 26.06
C LEU A 120 -10.19 0.79 24.85
N PHE A 121 -9.67 1.02 23.65
CA PHE A 121 -10.09 0.31 22.45
C PHE A 121 -9.77 -1.17 22.51
N HIS A 122 -8.64 -1.58 23.08
CA HIS A 122 -8.31 -2.99 23.27
C HIS A 122 -9.15 -3.65 24.35
N ASP A 123 -9.43 -2.94 25.43
CA ASP A 123 -10.16 -3.49 26.59
C ASP A 123 -11.66 -3.63 26.34
N SER A 124 -12.25 -2.75 25.52
CA SER A 124 -13.69 -2.77 25.24
C SER A 124 -14.14 -3.94 24.36
N GLY A 125 -13.21 -4.60 23.68
CA GLY A 125 -13.52 -5.73 22.78
C GLY A 125 -14.45 -5.37 21.59
N GLU A 126 -14.84 -4.12 21.47
CA GLU A 126 -15.78 -3.64 20.45
C GLU A 126 -15.16 -3.44 19.07
N LEU A 127 -13.84 -3.55 18.96
CA LEU A 127 -13.12 -3.39 17.70
C LEU A 127 -12.63 -4.73 17.17
N LYS A 128 -13.53 -5.68 17.06
CA LYS A 128 -13.34 -6.80 16.13
C LYS A 128 -13.77 -6.32 14.74
N TYR A 129 -12.82 -5.84 14.00
CA TYR A 129 -12.97 -5.50 12.59
C TYR A 129 -12.58 -6.65 11.71
#